data_be97e43d08e09e705ce597a24a3c90c9
#
_entry.id   be97e43d08e09e705ce597a24a3c90c9
#
_cell.length_a   1.000
_cell.length_b   1.000
_cell.length_c   1.000
_cell.angle_alpha   90.00
_cell.angle_beta   90.00
_cell.angle_gamma   90.00
#
_symmetry.space_group_name_H-M   'P 1'
#
loop_
_entity.id
_entity.type
_entity.pdbx_description
1 polymer ?
#
loop_
_entity_poly.entity_id
_entity_poly.type
_entity_poly.pdbx_seq_one_letter_code
_entity_poly.pdbx_strand_id
1 'polypeptide(L)'
;MKSIKRYIKNEKGSQLIEFLAVFPMVVMALLFIWQVALVAYTVVVAESAARDGARVASVGGDYGAAVDRSAHGLEVSSSLSEGTTSYGKEVTVTVNATVPSIKIPLIGRFEHELKANASMPKEEEEED
;
A
#
# COMPACT_ATOMS: atom_id res chain seq x y z
N MET A 1 38.34 23.23 25.73
CA MET A 1 37.01 23.87 25.47
C MET A 1 37.10 25.18 24.67
N LYS A 2 38.17 25.89 24.73
CA LYS A 2 38.35 27.11 23.90
C LYS A 2 38.45 26.85 22.38
N SER A 3 38.90 25.68 21.95
CA SER A 3 39.06 25.31 20.53
C SER A 3 37.70 25.10 19.83
N ILE A 4 36.76 24.51 20.50
CA ILE A 4 35.42 24.20 19.91
C ILE A 4 34.62 25.49 19.68
N LYS A 5 34.69 26.46 20.61
CA LYS A 5 34.07 27.78 20.45
C LYS A 5 34.63 28.57 19.26
N ARG A 6 35.90 28.36 18.91
CA ARG A 6 36.57 29.03 17.78
C ARG A 6 36.10 28.46 16.44
N TYR A 7 35.79 27.15 16.38
CA TYR A 7 35.21 26.50 15.21
C TYR A 7 33.74 26.89 14.96
N ILE A 8 32.99 27.08 16.02
CA ILE A 8 31.57 27.47 15.93
C ILE A 8 31.42 28.94 15.50
N LYS A 9 32.42 29.77 15.73
CA LYS A 9 32.42 31.22 15.39
C LYS A 9 32.89 31.52 13.98
N ASN A 10 33.35 30.52 13.23
CA ASN A 10 33.77 30.71 11.84
C ASN A 10 32.53 30.54 10.93
N GLU A 11 32.27 31.50 10.05
CA GLU A 11 31.13 31.49 9.12
C GLU A 11 31.02 30.21 8.28
N LYS A 12 32.16 29.63 7.91
CA LYS A 12 32.27 28.33 7.22
C LYS A 12 31.79 27.16 8.09
N GLY A 13 32.10 27.20 9.39
CA GLY A 13 31.62 26.20 10.36
C GLY A 13 30.12 26.32 10.65
N SER A 14 29.58 27.53 10.65
CA SER A 14 28.15 27.78 10.83
C SER A 14 27.33 27.21 9.69
N GLN A 15 27.76 27.38 8.43
CA GLN A 15 27.09 26.81 7.26
C GLN A 15 27.12 25.27 7.26
N LEU A 16 28.22 24.68 7.70
CA LEU A 16 28.32 23.22 7.81
C LEU A 16 27.38 22.65 8.86
N ILE A 17 27.26 23.31 10.01
CA ILE A 17 26.33 22.92 11.09
C ILE A 17 24.90 23.07 10.63
N GLU A 18 24.55 24.16 9.93
CA GLU A 18 23.23 24.40 9.37
C GLU A 18 22.88 23.31 8.34
N PHE A 19 23.80 22.97 7.44
CA PHE A 19 23.62 21.88 6.48
C PHE A 19 23.42 20.53 7.18
N LEU A 20 24.23 20.21 8.19
CA LEU A 20 24.09 18.97 8.98
C LEU A 20 22.76 18.89 9.72
N ALA A 21 22.20 20.01 10.14
CA ALA A 21 20.89 20.07 10.79
C ALA A 21 19.74 19.89 9.80
N VAL A 22 19.86 20.47 8.61
CA VAL A 22 18.82 20.39 7.56
C VAL A 22 18.85 19.05 6.83
N PHE A 23 20.01 18.46 6.63
CA PHE A 23 20.17 17.21 5.87
C PHE A 23 19.30 16.05 6.37
N PRO A 24 19.27 15.71 7.68
CA PRO A 24 18.36 14.68 8.17
C PRO A 24 16.89 15.00 7.94
N MET A 25 16.51 16.27 8.03
CA MET A 25 15.15 16.71 7.78
C MET A 25 14.74 16.49 6.31
N VAL A 26 15.62 16.80 5.38
CA VAL A 26 15.40 16.55 3.94
C VAL A 26 15.27 15.05 3.67
N VAL A 27 16.16 14.23 4.25
CA VAL A 27 16.08 12.77 4.11
C VAL A 27 14.77 12.23 4.66
N MET A 28 14.33 12.69 5.83
CA MET A 28 13.05 12.30 6.41
C MET A 28 11.86 12.70 5.51
N ALA A 29 11.90 13.88 4.93
CA ALA A 29 10.86 14.32 3.99
C ALA A 29 10.80 13.43 2.74
N LEU A 30 11.96 13.06 2.17
CA LEU A 30 12.03 12.15 1.02
C LEU A 30 11.50 10.75 1.36
N LEU A 31 11.86 10.22 2.53
CA LEU A 31 11.33 8.92 2.99
C LEU A 31 9.82 8.97 3.21
N PHE A 32 9.30 10.08 3.71
CA PHE A 32 7.85 10.27 3.86
C PHE A 32 7.14 10.28 2.51
N ILE A 33 7.65 11.03 1.53
CA ILE A 33 7.10 11.06 0.18
C ILE A 33 7.14 9.67 -0.46
N TRP A 34 8.24 8.96 -0.28
CA TRP A 34 8.38 7.57 -0.74
C TRP A 34 7.33 6.66 -0.12
N GLN A 35 7.10 6.76 1.19
CA GLN A 35 6.08 5.95 1.88
C GLN A 35 4.67 6.27 1.37
N VAL A 36 4.34 7.53 1.15
CA VAL A 36 3.05 7.93 0.57
C VAL A 36 2.87 7.34 -0.84
N ALA A 37 3.92 7.34 -1.65
CA ALA A 37 3.88 6.71 -2.97
C ALA A 37 3.64 5.21 -2.91
N LEU A 38 4.24 4.51 -1.96
CA LEU A 38 3.99 3.06 -1.74
C LEU A 38 2.56 2.78 -1.29
N VAL A 39 1.98 3.62 -0.43
CA VAL A 39 0.57 3.50 -0.04
C VAL A 39 -0.34 3.68 -1.26
N ALA A 40 -0.12 4.72 -2.05
CA ALA A 40 -0.91 4.98 -3.25
C ALA A 40 -0.82 3.82 -4.26
N TYR A 41 0.37 3.30 -4.48
CA TYR A 41 0.59 2.13 -5.33
C TYR A 41 -0.17 0.90 -4.83
N THR A 42 -0.10 0.63 -3.53
CA THR A 42 -0.79 -0.52 -2.91
C THR A 42 -2.31 -0.39 -3.05
N VAL A 43 -2.88 0.79 -2.89
CA VAL A 43 -4.33 1.04 -3.09
C VAL A 43 -4.74 0.69 -4.52
N VAL A 44 -4.03 1.20 -5.51
CA VAL A 44 -4.35 0.96 -6.93
C VAL A 44 -4.26 -0.52 -7.28
N VAL A 45 -3.21 -1.19 -6.82
CA VAL A 45 -3.01 -2.63 -7.06
C VAL A 45 -4.08 -3.47 -6.35
N ALA A 46 -4.40 -3.15 -5.09
CA ALA A 46 -5.43 -3.86 -4.32
C ALA A 46 -6.83 -3.73 -4.95
N GLU A 47 -7.19 -2.52 -5.41
CA GLU A 47 -8.45 -2.30 -6.11
C GLU A 47 -8.51 -3.04 -7.44
N SER A 48 -7.43 -3.04 -8.21
CA SER A 48 -7.33 -3.80 -9.46
C SER A 48 -7.47 -5.29 -9.22
N ALA A 49 -6.76 -5.82 -8.23
CA ALA A 49 -6.84 -7.23 -7.83
C ALA A 49 -8.26 -7.63 -7.37
N ALA A 50 -8.93 -6.76 -6.61
CA ALA A 50 -10.31 -7.01 -6.17
C ALA A 50 -11.28 -7.07 -7.35
N ARG A 51 -11.15 -6.18 -8.33
CA ARG A 51 -11.97 -6.18 -9.54
C ARG A 51 -11.73 -7.42 -10.40
N ASP A 52 -10.48 -7.81 -10.59
CA ASP A 52 -10.14 -9.02 -11.34
C ASP A 52 -10.63 -10.28 -10.62
N GLY A 53 -10.49 -10.32 -9.31
CA GLY A 53 -11.03 -11.39 -8.48
C GLY A 53 -12.56 -11.48 -8.56
N ALA A 54 -13.26 -10.36 -8.47
CA ALA A 54 -14.72 -10.31 -8.57
C ALA A 54 -15.21 -10.76 -9.95
N ARG A 55 -14.52 -10.37 -11.01
CA ARG A 55 -14.85 -10.79 -12.37
C ARG A 55 -14.73 -12.30 -12.54
N VAL A 56 -13.67 -12.91 -12.03
CA VAL A 56 -13.48 -14.36 -12.09
C VAL A 56 -14.47 -15.09 -11.19
N ALA A 57 -14.75 -14.54 -9.99
CA ALA A 57 -15.73 -15.11 -9.07
C ALA A 57 -17.17 -15.06 -9.62
N SER A 58 -17.52 -14.06 -10.41
CA SER A 58 -18.86 -13.92 -11.00
C SER A 58 -19.22 -15.07 -11.95
N VAL A 59 -18.21 -15.66 -12.56
CA VAL A 59 -18.38 -16.84 -13.45
C VAL A 59 -17.97 -18.16 -12.78
N GLY A 60 -17.80 -18.17 -11.47
CA GLY A 60 -17.46 -19.38 -10.70
C GLY A 60 -16.02 -19.84 -10.81
N GLY A 61 -15.11 -18.98 -11.28
CA GLY A 61 -13.69 -19.28 -11.41
C GLY A 61 -12.89 -19.14 -10.11
N ASP A 62 -11.60 -19.42 -10.19
CA ASP A 62 -10.67 -19.27 -9.06
C ASP A 62 -10.27 -17.81 -8.88
N TYR A 63 -11.03 -17.11 -8.05
CA TYR A 63 -10.77 -15.70 -7.75
C TYR A 63 -9.45 -15.48 -6.99
N GLY A 64 -9.04 -16.42 -6.15
CA GLY A 64 -7.78 -16.34 -5.41
C GLY A 64 -6.56 -16.27 -6.33
N ALA A 65 -6.52 -17.13 -7.34
CA ALA A 65 -5.46 -17.11 -8.36
C ALA A 65 -5.48 -15.82 -9.19
N ALA A 66 -6.66 -15.26 -9.50
CA ALA A 66 -6.79 -14.00 -10.20
C ALA A 66 -6.28 -12.83 -9.37
N VAL A 67 -6.62 -12.80 -8.07
CA VAL A 67 -6.12 -11.79 -7.13
C VAL A 67 -4.60 -11.85 -7.01
N ASP A 68 -4.02 -13.04 -6.85
CA ASP A 68 -2.57 -13.20 -6.71
C ASP A 68 -1.81 -12.74 -7.97
N ARG A 69 -2.34 -13.03 -9.15
CA ARG A 69 -1.74 -12.55 -10.41
C ARG A 69 -1.79 -11.02 -10.54
N SER A 70 -2.87 -10.41 -10.10
CA SER A 70 -3.07 -8.96 -10.17
C SER A 70 -2.40 -8.20 -9.03
N ALA A 71 -1.92 -8.90 -8.01
CA ALA A 71 -1.27 -8.29 -6.86
C ALA A 71 0.17 -7.78 -7.13
N HIS A 72 0.77 -8.17 -8.25
CA HIS A 72 2.10 -7.72 -8.67
C HIS A 72 3.18 -7.84 -7.59
N GLY A 73 3.19 -8.97 -6.87
CA GLY A 73 4.19 -9.27 -5.83
C GLY A 73 3.89 -8.66 -4.45
N LEU A 74 2.76 -7.99 -4.27
CA LEU A 74 2.31 -7.58 -2.93
C LEU A 74 1.79 -8.78 -2.15
N GLU A 75 2.00 -8.76 -0.84
CA GLU A 75 1.35 -9.71 0.07
C GLU A 75 -0.14 -9.36 0.17
N VAL A 76 -0.98 -10.25 -0.33
CA VAL A 76 -2.42 -10.08 -0.34
C VAL A 76 -3.12 -11.30 0.22
N SER A 77 -4.25 -11.06 0.86
CA SER A 77 -5.23 -12.09 1.20
C SER A 77 -6.57 -11.71 0.60
N SER A 78 -7.33 -12.69 0.16
CA SER A 78 -8.63 -12.47 -0.48
C SER A 78 -9.71 -13.29 0.18
N SER A 79 -10.91 -12.75 0.20
CA SER A 79 -12.11 -13.42 0.68
C SER A 79 -13.28 -13.14 -0.25
N LEU A 80 -14.17 -14.12 -0.35
CA LEU A 80 -15.38 -14.05 -1.14
C LEU A 80 -16.61 -13.96 -0.23
N SER A 81 -17.49 -13.04 -0.52
CA SER A 81 -18.81 -12.93 0.08
C SER A 81 -19.87 -12.96 -1.02
N GLU A 82 -20.91 -13.73 -0.79
CA GLU A 82 -22.08 -13.77 -1.68
C GLU A 82 -23.26 -13.07 -1.00
N GLY A 83 -23.93 -12.22 -1.75
CA GLY A 83 -25.12 -11.51 -1.30
C GLY A 83 -26.24 -11.61 -2.32
N THR A 84 -27.45 -11.23 -1.91
CA THR A 84 -28.60 -11.11 -2.80
C THR A 84 -29.01 -9.66 -2.85
N THR A 85 -29.04 -9.12 -4.05
CA THR A 85 -29.54 -7.77 -4.33
C THR A 85 -30.90 -7.82 -4.98
N SER A 86 -31.53 -6.67 -5.17
CA SER A 86 -32.82 -6.56 -5.91
C SER A 86 -32.70 -7.00 -7.38
N TYR A 87 -31.49 -7.13 -7.90
CA TYR A 87 -31.24 -7.53 -9.28
C TYR A 87 -30.72 -8.96 -9.43
N GLY A 88 -30.60 -9.73 -8.33
CA GLY A 88 -30.11 -11.10 -8.31
C GLY A 88 -28.98 -11.33 -7.32
N LYS A 89 -28.20 -12.37 -7.55
CA LYS A 89 -27.05 -12.70 -6.72
C LYS A 89 -25.85 -11.83 -7.07
N GLU A 90 -25.11 -11.44 -6.06
CA GLU A 90 -23.92 -10.63 -6.18
C GLU A 90 -22.75 -11.30 -5.47
N VAL A 91 -21.57 -11.25 -6.07
CA VAL A 91 -20.33 -11.69 -5.46
C VAL A 91 -19.47 -10.48 -5.13
N THR A 92 -18.92 -10.45 -3.93
CA THR A 92 -17.99 -9.42 -3.48
C THR A 92 -16.68 -10.07 -3.11
N VAL A 93 -15.61 -9.65 -3.75
CA VAL A 93 -14.24 -10.03 -3.41
C VAL A 93 -13.60 -8.91 -2.61
N THR A 94 -13.13 -9.26 -1.43
CA THR A 94 -12.38 -8.36 -0.56
C THR A 94 -10.91 -8.75 -0.59
N VAL A 95 -10.04 -7.80 -0.88
CA VAL A 95 -8.58 -7.97 -0.90
C VAL A 95 -7.98 -7.14 0.22
N ASN A 96 -7.23 -7.79 1.09
CA ASN A 96 -6.38 -7.14 2.08
C ASN A 96 -4.95 -7.17 1.56
N ALA A 97 -4.37 -6.00 1.34
CA ALA A 97 -3.01 -5.86 0.87
C ALA A 97 -2.14 -5.22 1.95
N THR A 98 -0.98 -5.81 2.19
CA THR A 98 0.01 -5.25 3.11
C THR A 98 0.85 -4.20 2.39
N VAL A 99 0.87 -2.98 2.91
CA VAL A 99 1.70 -1.90 2.38
C VAL A 99 3.16 -2.19 2.70
N PRO A 100 4.06 -2.25 1.69
CA PRO A 100 5.48 -2.35 1.96
C PRO A 100 5.95 -1.14 2.77
N SER A 101 6.55 -1.38 3.90
CA SER A 101 7.07 -0.31 4.77
C SER A 101 8.58 -0.35 4.83
N ILE A 102 9.18 0.84 4.89
CA ILE A 102 10.61 0.97 5.15
C ILE A 102 10.84 0.77 6.64
N LYS A 103 11.78 -0.13 6.97
CA LYS A 103 12.22 -0.28 8.35
C LYS A 103 13.08 0.93 8.72
N ILE A 104 12.48 1.85 9.47
CA ILE A 104 13.19 3.03 9.97
C ILE A 104 13.92 2.63 11.26
N PRO A 105 15.25 2.74 11.34
CA PRO A 105 15.97 2.54 12.59
C PRO A 105 15.46 3.55 13.64
N LEU A 106 15.16 3.10 14.84
CA LEU A 106 14.62 3.81 16.00
C LEU A 106 13.07 3.86 16.10
N ILE A 107 12.32 3.82 15.00
CA ILE A 107 10.85 3.95 15.02
C ILE A 107 10.16 2.60 14.82
N GLY A 108 10.86 1.61 14.24
CA GLY A 108 10.32 0.30 13.98
C GLY A 108 9.63 0.19 12.61
N ARG A 109 8.87 -0.87 12.45
CA ARG A 109 8.18 -1.21 11.21
C ARG A 109 6.71 -0.82 11.33
N PHE A 110 6.24 0.05 10.47
CA PHE A 110 4.82 0.32 10.33
C PHE A 110 4.22 -0.67 9.34
N GLU A 111 3.56 -1.71 9.85
CA GLU A 111 2.74 -2.57 9.03
C GLU A 111 1.35 -1.95 8.93
N HIS A 112 0.94 -1.65 7.71
CA HIS A 112 -0.38 -1.15 7.43
C HIS A 112 -1.04 -2.02 6.38
N GLU A 113 -2.24 -2.52 6.69
CA GLU A 113 -3.05 -3.27 5.75
C GLU A 113 -4.10 -2.35 5.13
N LEU A 114 -4.23 -2.43 3.82
CA LEU A 114 -5.28 -1.77 3.06
C LEU A 114 -6.31 -2.80 2.60
N LYS A 115 -7.56 -2.45 2.75
CA LYS A 115 -8.69 -3.25 2.32
C LYS A 115 -9.33 -2.65 1.07
N ALA A 116 -9.42 -3.43 0.01
CA ALA A 116 -10.16 -3.10 -1.19
C ALA A 116 -11.24 -4.14 -1.44
N ASN A 117 -12.38 -3.73 -1.92
CA ASN A 117 -13.46 -4.63 -2.30
C ASN A 117 -14.03 -4.27 -3.67
N ALA A 118 -14.50 -5.27 -4.37
CA ALA A 118 -15.23 -5.11 -5.63
C ALA A 118 -16.37 -6.10 -5.69
N SER A 119 -17.52 -5.65 -6.16
CA SER A 119 -18.72 -6.45 -6.30
C SER A 119 -19.12 -6.56 -7.75
N MET A 120 -19.53 -7.76 -8.16
CA MET A 120 -20.07 -8.01 -9.50
C MET A 120 -21.32 -8.89 -9.40
N PRO A 121 -22.29 -8.72 -10.31
CA PRO A 121 -23.40 -9.65 -10.44
C PRO A 121 -22.88 -11.05 -10.73
N LYS A 122 -23.43 -12.05 -10.06
CA LYS A 122 -23.12 -13.45 -10.35
C LYS A 122 -23.86 -13.84 -11.63
N GLU A 123 -23.12 -14.32 -12.62
CA GLU A 123 -23.74 -14.94 -13.78
C GLU A 123 -24.32 -16.28 -13.36
N GLU A 124 -25.63 -16.42 -13.47
CA GLU A 124 -26.30 -17.71 -13.32
C GLU A 124 -26.08 -18.48 -14.63
N GLU A 125 -25.55 -19.69 -14.52
CA GLU A 125 -25.59 -20.61 -15.65
C GLU A 125 -27.08 -20.83 -15.95
N GLU A 126 -27.52 -20.42 -17.14
CA GLU A 126 -28.79 -20.84 -17.65
C GLU A 126 -28.73 -22.36 -17.80
N GLU A 127 -29.36 -23.07 -16.89
CA GLU A 127 -29.63 -24.49 -17.06
C GLU A 127 -30.58 -24.63 -18.24
N ASP A 128 -30.03 -24.98 -19.39
CA ASP A 128 -30.80 -25.49 -20.51
C ASP A 128 -31.31 -26.91 -20.24
#